data_3f76bfe0b9b59b7c257c0dda1139e186
#
_entry.id   3f76bfe0b9b59b7c257c0dda1139e186
#
_cell.length_a   1.000
_cell.length_b   1.000
_cell.length_c   1.000
_cell.angle_alpha   90.00
_cell.angle_beta   90.00
_cell.angle_gamma   90.00
#
_symmetry.space_group_name_H-M   'P 1'
#
loop_
_entity.id
_entity.type
_entity.pdbx_description
1 polymer ?
#
loop_
_entity_poly.entity_id
_entity_poly.type
_entity_poly.pdbx_seq_one_letter_code
_entity_poly.pdbx_strand_id
1 'polypeptide(L)'
;MIYKPSEYTPLHAQTLAEIYREAGLPAGVFNVVYGAGDVGGYLTSHPTIVKVSFTGQVSTGLKVAGSAAGKMKYVTMELGGKSPLIILPDAELDNAVNGAMMANFYSTGQVCTNGTRVFVPRRWKETFEKRLLEQVEHVRPGPLFDEATNFGPLSSAIHQEKVTEYIRHGIETDKAKLLYGGLGKPSLPKDLENGYWVRPTVFTDCRDNMKIVKDEIFGPVMSILYYDTVEEAVRRANNTELGLAAGVFTKDINQAHRIIGQLQACITWINTWGESPAEMAVGGWKKSGLGVENGRKGIEAWLQNKSTLVDMSGTVPTVFAKL
;
A
#
# COMPACT_ATOMS: atom_id res chain seq x y z
N MET A 1 -6.87 13.84 -20.02
CA MET A 1 -6.80 12.71 -19.05
C MET A 1 -8.22 12.22 -18.77
N ILE A 2 -8.41 10.90 -18.63
CA ILE A 2 -9.67 10.30 -18.19
C ILE A 2 -9.40 9.64 -16.83
N TYR A 3 -10.21 9.97 -15.85
CA TYR A 3 -10.16 9.41 -14.50
C TYR A 3 -11.42 8.59 -14.21
N LYS A 4 -11.24 7.29 -13.92
CA LYS A 4 -12.33 6.41 -13.48
C LYS A 4 -12.09 6.04 -12.02
N PRO A 5 -12.83 6.61 -11.08
CA PRO A 5 -12.75 6.23 -9.67
C PRO A 5 -13.29 4.81 -9.44
N SER A 6 -13.03 4.26 -8.26
CA SER A 6 -13.74 3.09 -7.78
C SER A 6 -15.24 3.38 -7.64
N GLU A 7 -16.07 2.41 -7.95
CA GLU A 7 -17.52 2.49 -7.74
C GLU A 7 -17.93 2.62 -6.26
N TYR A 8 -17.04 2.27 -5.35
CA TYR A 8 -17.25 2.42 -3.91
C TYR A 8 -16.92 3.82 -3.36
N THR A 9 -16.12 4.62 -4.10
CA THR A 9 -15.66 5.94 -3.64
C THR A 9 -15.71 6.98 -4.76
N PRO A 10 -16.85 7.16 -5.46
CA PRO A 10 -16.90 7.99 -6.67
C PRO A 10 -17.00 9.49 -6.39
N LEU A 11 -17.55 9.91 -5.25
CA LEU A 11 -17.94 11.31 -5.00
C LEU A 11 -16.75 12.27 -4.98
N HIS A 12 -15.62 11.87 -4.40
CA HIS A 12 -14.41 12.73 -4.35
C HIS A 12 -13.84 13.03 -5.74
N ALA A 13 -14.06 12.16 -6.72
CA ALA A 13 -13.64 12.41 -8.11
C ALA A 13 -14.41 13.57 -8.74
N GLN A 14 -15.70 13.69 -8.42
CA GLN A 14 -16.52 14.84 -8.85
C GLN A 14 -16.01 16.13 -8.20
N THR A 15 -15.82 16.14 -6.90
CA THR A 15 -15.29 17.30 -6.17
C THR A 15 -13.94 17.75 -6.74
N LEU A 16 -13.05 16.80 -7.07
CA LEU A 16 -11.76 17.11 -7.69
C LEU A 16 -11.94 17.78 -9.07
N ALA A 17 -12.88 17.30 -9.89
CA ALA A 17 -13.18 17.91 -11.18
C ALA A 17 -13.74 19.33 -11.05
N GLU A 18 -14.57 19.58 -10.05
CA GLU A 18 -15.09 20.90 -9.72
C GLU A 18 -13.99 21.87 -9.29
N ILE A 19 -13.07 21.42 -8.41
CA ILE A 19 -11.90 22.20 -7.99
C ILE A 19 -11.02 22.57 -9.21
N TYR A 20 -10.74 21.64 -10.11
CA TYR A 20 -9.97 21.92 -11.32
C TYR A 20 -10.66 22.92 -12.24
N ARG A 21 -11.97 22.83 -12.40
CA ARG A 21 -12.76 23.80 -13.17
C ARG A 21 -12.68 25.19 -12.56
N GLU A 22 -12.85 25.31 -11.23
CA GLU A 22 -12.76 26.57 -10.51
C GLU A 22 -11.35 27.18 -10.54
N ALA A 23 -10.32 26.33 -10.56
CA ALA A 23 -8.92 26.74 -10.73
C ALA A 23 -8.57 27.15 -12.18
N GLY A 24 -9.53 27.11 -13.11
CA GLY A 24 -9.34 27.53 -14.50
C GLY A 24 -8.71 26.49 -15.42
N LEU A 25 -8.73 25.20 -15.06
CA LEU A 25 -8.26 24.14 -15.95
C LEU A 25 -9.13 24.11 -17.22
N PRO A 26 -8.54 24.14 -18.44
CA PRO A 26 -9.34 24.14 -19.69
C PRO A 26 -10.22 22.89 -19.79
N ALA A 27 -11.42 23.04 -20.36
CA ALA A 27 -12.34 21.97 -20.59
C ALA A 27 -11.70 20.83 -21.42
N GLY A 28 -11.99 19.58 -21.06
CA GLY A 28 -11.47 18.39 -21.74
C GLY A 28 -10.08 17.92 -21.27
N VAL A 29 -9.35 18.71 -20.48
CA VAL A 29 -8.05 18.29 -19.93
C VAL A 29 -8.21 17.20 -18.86
N PHE A 30 -9.18 17.36 -17.96
CA PHE A 30 -9.55 16.37 -16.96
C PHE A 30 -11.00 15.96 -17.12
N ASN A 31 -11.25 14.65 -17.25
CA ASN A 31 -12.57 14.09 -17.48
C ASN A 31 -12.80 12.93 -16.50
N VAL A 32 -13.94 12.91 -15.82
CA VAL A 32 -14.33 11.84 -14.92
C VAL A 32 -15.38 10.96 -15.60
N VAL A 33 -15.18 9.65 -15.57
CA VAL A 33 -16.17 8.65 -16.02
C VAL A 33 -16.43 7.68 -14.89
N TYR A 34 -17.69 7.34 -14.69
CA TYR A 34 -18.12 6.41 -13.67
C TYR A 34 -18.41 5.04 -14.28
N GLY A 35 -18.25 4.02 -13.47
CA GLY A 35 -18.53 2.64 -13.84
C GLY A 35 -17.68 1.63 -13.08
N ALA A 36 -18.00 0.38 -13.18
CA ALA A 36 -17.29 -0.72 -12.55
C ALA A 36 -16.13 -1.25 -13.42
N GLY A 37 -15.81 -2.53 -13.27
CA GLY A 37 -14.67 -3.14 -13.96
C GLY A 37 -14.83 -3.24 -15.49
N ASP A 38 -16.03 -3.28 -16.01
CA ASP A 38 -16.37 -3.29 -17.45
C ASP A 38 -15.92 -2.00 -18.14
N VAL A 39 -16.26 -0.84 -17.55
CA VAL A 39 -15.81 0.48 -18.04
C VAL A 39 -14.28 0.59 -17.94
N GLY A 40 -13.67 0.11 -16.84
CA GLY A 40 -12.22 0.03 -16.70
C GLY A 40 -11.58 -0.81 -17.81
N GLY A 41 -12.13 -1.98 -18.11
CA GLY A 41 -11.68 -2.86 -19.18
C GLY A 41 -11.78 -2.20 -20.57
N TYR A 42 -12.87 -1.49 -20.83
CA TYR A 42 -13.03 -0.72 -22.06
C TYR A 42 -11.93 0.35 -22.21
N LEU A 43 -11.68 1.13 -21.17
CA LEU A 43 -10.65 2.18 -21.19
C LEU A 43 -9.25 1.57 -21.41
N THR A 44 -8.91 0.50 -20.70
CA THR A 44 -7.58 -0.12 -20.82
C THR A 44 -7.31 -0.72 -22.19
N SER A 45 -8.35 -1.15 -22.91
CA SER A 45 -8.25 -1.71 -24.26
C SER A 45 -8.43 -0.67 -25.38
N HIS A 46 -8.93 0.55 -25.09
CA HIS A 46 -9.27 1.54 -26.11
C HIS A 46 -8.04 2.03 -26.87
N PRO A 47 -8.03 2.04 -28.22
CA PRO A 47 -6.84 2.32 -29.03
C PRO A 47 -6.24 3.70 -28.87
N THR A 48 -7.03 4.72 -28.54
CA THR A 48 -6.55 6.11 -28.38
C THR A 48 -5.92 6.40 -27.02
N ILE A 49 -6.07 5.48 -26.04
CA ILE A 49 -5.43 5.62 -24.73
C ILE A 49 -4.02 5.05 -24.84
N VAL A 50 -3.01 5.87 -24.64
CA VAL A 50 -1.60 5.53 -24.78
C VAL A 50 -0.91 5.17 -23.46
N LYS A 51 -1.49 5.60 -22.33
CA LYS A 51 -0.98 5.31 -20.98
C LYS A 51 -2.12 4.95 -20.04
N VAL A 52 -1.87 3.95 -19.20
CA VAL A 52 -2.77 3.52 -18.12
C VAL A 52 -2.00 3.61 -16.79
N SER A 53 -2.57 4.34 -15.83
CA SER A 53 -2.16 4.26 -14.42
C SER A 53 -3.27 3.59 -13.64
N PHE A 54 -2.92 2.61 -12.80
CA PHE A 54 -3.88 1.82 -12.03
C PHE A 54 -3.35 1.53 -10.63
N THR A 55 -4.20 1.80 -9.65
CA THR A 55 -3.97 1.43 -8.25
C THR A 55 -5.04 0.43 -7.82
N GLY A 56 -4.64 -0.71 -7.22
CA GLY A 56 -5.58 -1.70 -6.75
C GLY A 56 -4.95 -3.06 -6.42
N GLN A 57 -5.77 -4.11 -6.44
CA GLN A 57 -5.29 -5.46 -6.13
C GLN A 57 -4.36 -6.00 -7.22
N VAL A 58 -3.37 -6.82 -6.82
CA VAL A 58 -2.41 -7.46 -7.73
C VAL A 58 -3.10 -8.22 -8.87
N SER A 59 -4.14 -8.99 -8.56
CA SER A 59 -4.89 -9.77 -9.57
C SER A 59 -5.58 -8.91 -10.62
N THR A 60 -6.08 -7.74 -10.24
CA THR A 60 -6.67 -6.76 -11.17
C THR A 60 -5.59 -6.04 -11.95
N GLY A 61 -4.49 -5.64 -11.29
CA GLY A 61 -3.34 -5.01 -11.95
C GLY A 61 -2.74 -5.87 -13.05
N LEU A 62 -2.61 -7.17 -12.82
CA LEU A 62 -2.14 -8.12 -13.85
C LEU A 62 -3.07 -8.15 -15.09
N LYS A 63 -4.38 -8.11 -14.89
CA LYS A 63 -5.36 -8.04 -16.01
C LYS A 63 -5.24 -6.71 -16.76
N VAL A 64 -5.13 -5.60 -16.05
CA VAL A 64 -4.97 -4.27 -16.63
C VAL A 64 -3.66 -4.17 -17.41
N ALA A 65 -2.54 -4.60 -16.83
CA ALA A 65 -1.23 -4.60 -17.50
C ALA A 65 -1.23 -5.50 -18.74
N GLY A 66 -1.82 -6.70 -18.67
CA GLY A 66 -1.97 -7.59 -19.81
C GLY A 66 -2.80 -6.99 -20.95
N SER A 67 -3.93 -6.34 -20.63
CA SER A 67 -4.74 -5.62 -21.61
C SER A 67 -3.97 -4.46 -22.27
N ALA A 68 -3.21 -3.69 -21.48
CA ALA A 68 -2.39 -2.58 -21.96
C ALA A 68 -1.22 -3.05 -22.85
N ALA A 69 -0.55 -4.14 -22.46
CA ALA A 69 0.59 -4.71 -23.20
C ALA A 69 0.21 -5.12 -24.62
N GLY A 70 -0.97 -5.71 -24.82
CA GLY A 70 -1.50 -6.08 -26.16
C GLY A 70 -1.69 -4.90 -27.12
N LYS A 71 -1.55 -3.66 -26.63
CA LYS A 71 -1.67 -2.41 -27.42
C LYS A 71 -0.42 -1.52 -27.27
N MET A 72 0.69 -2.05 -26.72
CA MET A 72 1.95 -1.31 -26.49
C MET A 72 1.77 -0.02 -25.69
N LYS A 73 0.84 -0.01 -24.72
CA LYS A 73 0.59 1.15 -23.87
C LYS A 73 1.61 1.24 -22.75
N TYR A 74 1.95 2.45 -22.35
CA TYR A 74 2.69 2.67 -21.11
C TYR A 74 1.81 2.36 -19.90
N VAL A 75 2.40 1.78 -18.87
CA VAL A 75 1.67 1.47 -17.64
C VAL A 75 2.40 1.98 -16.40
N THR A 76 1.63 2.45 -15.43
CA THR A 76 2.05 2.59 -14.04
C THR A 76 1.08 1.76 -13.20
N MET A 77 1.61 0.83 -12.41
CA MET A 77 0.85 -0.09 -11.58
C MET A 77 1.28 0.10 -10.14
N GLU A 78 0.36 0.53 -9.29
CA GLU A 78 0.51 0.60 -7.84
C GLU A 78 -0.39 -0.44 -7.21
N LEU A 79 0.20 -1.53 -6.75
CA LEU A 79 -0.54 -2.72 -6.33
C LEU A 79 -0.34 -3.01 -4.84
N GLY A 80 -0.85 -4.16 -4.40
CA GLY A 80 -0.83 -4.53 -2.99
C GLY A 80 0.57 -4.75 -2.40
N GLY A 81 0.64 -4.70 -1.08
CA GLY A 81 1.83 -4.95 -0.30
C GLY A 81 1.61 -5.97 0.82
N LYS A 82 2.69 -6.56 1.31
CA LYS A 82 2.76 -7.32 2.57
C LYS A 82 4.02 -6.90 3.31
N SER A 83 4.04 -5.61 3.60
CA SER A 83 5.24 -4.89 4.02
C SER A 83 5.74 -5.37 5.38
N PRO A 84 7.06 -5.57 5.55
CA PRO A 84 7.66 -5.86 6.83
C PRO A 84 7.94 -4.58 7.62
N LEU A 85 7.63 -4.59 8.91
CA LEU A 85 8.12 -3.65 9.90
C LEU A 85 9.07 -4.40 10.81
N ILE A 86 10.36 -4.02 10.85
CA ILE A 86 11.39 -4.68 11.66
C ILE A 86 11.74 -3.80 12.85
N ILE A 87 11.55 -4.30 14.05
CA ILE A 87 11.90 -3.63 15.29
C ILE A 87 13.21 -4.23 15.78
N LEU A 88 14.27 -3.43 15.93
CA LEU A 88 15.55 -3.89 16.42
C LEU A 88 15.63 -3.89 17.95
N PRO A 89 16.58 -4.65 18.51
CA PRO A 89 16.70 -4.80 19.96
C PRO A 89 17.08 -3.54 20.75
N ASP A 90 17.52 -2.50 20.07
CA ASP A 90 17.88 -1.18 20.61
C ASP A 90 16.83 -0.09 20.35
N ALA A 91 15.73 -0.42 19.68
CA ALA A 91 14.67 0.53 19.37
C ALA A 91 14.04 1.11 20.65
N GLU A 92 13.42 2.29 20.53
CA GLU A 92 12.52 2.80 21.56
C GLU A 92 11.22 2.02 21.54
N LEU A 93 10.87 1.38 22.66
CA LEU A 93 9.71 0.50 22.72
C LEU A 93 8.40 1.22 22.37
N ASP A 94 8.17 2.38 22.97
CA ASP A 94 6.92 3.13 22.75
C ASP A 94 6.80 3.61 21.31
N ASN A 95 7.89 4.10 20.72
CA ASN A 95 7.90 4.50 19.32
C ASN A 95 7.68 3.30 18.38
N ALA A 96 8.29 2.16 18.67
CA ALA A 96 8.12 0.94 17.88
C ALA A 96 6.69 0.39 17.95
N VAL A 97 6.06 0.42 19.12
CA VAL A 97 4.66 0.04 19.30
C VAL A 97 3.72 1.02 18.58
N ASN A 98 3.94 2.32 18.70
CA ASN A 98 3.16 3.33 17.98
C ASN A 98 3.31 3.17 16.46
N GLY A 99 4.53 2.90 15.99
CA GLY A 99 4.79 2.58 14.59
C GLY A 99 4.03 1.34 14.12
N ALA A 100 4.01 0.28 14.91
CA ALA A 100 3.24 -0.92 14.62
C ALA A 100 1.72 -0.67 14.60
N MET A 101 1.20 0.16 15.51
CA MET A 101 -0.20 0.60 15.53
C MET A 101 -0.56 1.37 14.26
N MET A 102 0.23 2.39 13.90
CA MET A 102 0.05 3.16 12.66
C MET A 102 0.12 2.27 11.43
N ALA A 103 1.11 1.39 11.37
CA ALA A 103 1.32 0.48 10.24
C ALA A 103 0.19 -0.54 10.03
N ASN A 104 -0.70 -0.74 11.01
CA ASN A 104 -1.73 -1.79 10.94
C ASN A 104 -3.16 -1.29 11.11
N PHE A 105 -3.37 -0.19 11.83
CA PHE A 105 -4.73 0.23 12.20
C PHE A 105 -5.11 1.61 11.65
N TYR A 106 -4.17 2.41 11.19
CA TYR A 106 -4.48 3.64 10.46
C TYR A 106 -5.39 3.33 9.27
N SER A 107 -6.40 4.16 9.04
CA SER A 107 -7.43 3.96 8.01
C SER A 107 -8.08 2.57 8.06
N THR A 108 -8.23 2.00 9.27
CA THR A 108 -8.78 0.66 9.51
C THR A 108 -8.03 -0.43 8.76
N GLY A 109 -6.72 -0.25 8.60
CA GLY A 109 -5.86 -1.21 7.89
C GLY A 109 -6.02 -1.23 6.37
N GLN A 110 -6.78 -0.30 5.79
CA GLN A 110 -7.04 -0.23 4.34
C GLN A 110 -5.99 0.63 3.62
N VAL A 111 -4.72 0.28 3.80
CA VAL A 111 -3.57 0.97 3.20
C VAL A 111 -2.62 -0.04 2.58
N CYS A 112 -2.27 0.14 1.31
CA CYS A 112 -1.41 -0.78 0.55
C CYS A 112 0.00 -0.92 1.15
N THR A 113 0.51 0.13 1.79
CA THR A 113 1.85 0.15 2.40
C THR A 113 1.88 -0.39 3.83
N ASN A 114 0.76 -0.88 4.38
CA ASN A 114 0.69 -1.33 5.77
C ASN A 114 1.73 -2.39 6.11
N GLY A 115 2.44 -2.18 7.24
CA GLY A 115 3.46 -3.07 7.79
C GLY A 115 2.88 -4.25 8.57
N THR A 116 2.07 -5.04 7.91
CA THR A 116 1.27 -6.10 8.54
C THR A 116 2.08 -7.31 9.02
N ARG A 117 3.35 -7.42 8.62
CA ARG A 117 4.32 -8.38 9.16
C ARG A 117 5.26 -7.65 10.12
N VAL A 118 4.93 -7.68 11.41
CA VAL A 118 5.71 -7.02 12.46
C VAL A 118 6.75 -8.00 13.01
N PHE A 119 8.02 -7.78 12.66
CA PHE A 119 9.14 -8.58 13.16
C PHE A 119 9.66 -7.99 14.47
N VAL A 120 9.59 -8.77 15.55
CA VAL A 120 9.95 -8.36 16.91
C VAL A 120 11.06 -9.27 17.46
N PRO A 121 12.11 -8.73 18.10
CA PRO A 121 13.12 -9.58 18.76
C PRO A 121 12.44 -10.52 19.77
N ARG A 122 12.76 -11.83 19.75
CA ARG A 122 12.11 -12.81 20.63
C ARG A 122 12.22 -12.42 22.11
N ARG A 123 13.32 -11.81 22.52
CA ARG A 123 13.50 -11.34 23.89
C ARG A 123 12.55 -10.22 24.31
N TRP A 124 11.90 -9.54 23.34
CA TRP A 124 10.92 -8.48 23.59
C TRP A 124 9.48 -8.96 23.61
N LYS A 125 9.24 -10.26 23.37
CA LYS A 125 7.90 -10.81 23.22
C LYS A 125 6.93 -10.30 24.26
N GLU A 126 7.17 -10.59 25.53
CA GLU A 126 6.26 -10.25 26.62
C GLU A 126 6.11 -8.72 26.79
N THR A 127 7.22 -8.00 26.74
CA THR A 127 7.22 -6.55 26.90
C THR A 127 6.50 -5.85 25.76
N PHE A 128 6.74 -6.28 24.52
CA PHE A 128 6.09 -5.72 23.33
C PHE A 128 4.61 -6.05 23.30
N GLU A 129 4.21 -7.32 23.53
CA GLU A 129 2.82 -7.73 23.57
C GLU A 129 2.05 -6.96 24.65
N LYS A 130 2.60 -6.83 25.85
CA LYS A 130 1.98 -6.04 26.94
C LYS A 130 1.76 -4.59 26.51
N ARG A 131 2.80 -3.92 26.02
CA ARG A 131 2.73 -2.51 25.63
C ARG A 131 1.77 -2.28 24.46
N LEU A 132 1.75 -3.21 23.49
CA LEU A 132 0.81 -3.17 22.38
C LEU A 132 -0.64 -3.29 22.85
N LEU A 133 -0.92 -4.19 23.77
CA LEU A 133 -2.28 -4.34 24.34
C LEU A 133 -2.75 -3.07 25.03
N GLU A 134 -1.88 -2.41 25.80
CA GLU A 134 -2.18 -1.11 26.42
C GLU A 134 -2.52 -0.04 25.34
N GLN A 135 -1.84 -0.03 24.21
CA GLN A 135 -2.11 0.94 23.14
C GLN A 135 -3.35 0.62 22.31
N VAL A 136 -3.64 -0.66 22.06
CA VAL A 136 -4.83 -1.08 21.30
C VAL A 136 -6.13 -0.68 22.02
N GLU A 137 -6.13 -0.56 23.35
CA GLU A 137 -7.28 -0.06 24.12
C GLU A 137 -7.63 1.39 23.80
N HIS A 138 -6.72 2.15 23.16
CA HIS A 138 -7.00 3.53 22.72
C HIS A 138 -7.65 3.59 21.33
N VAL A 139 -7.88 2.46 20.68
CA VAL A 139 -8.65 2.42 19.44
C VAL A 139 -10.12 2.67 19.73
N ARG A 140 -10.66 3.76 19.17
CA ARG A 140 -12.01 4.27 19.42
C ARG A 140 -12.83 4.27 18.13
N PRO A 141 -13.62 3.23 17.89
CA PRO A 141 -14.60 3.23 16.82
C PRO A 141 -15.75 4.17 17.17
N GLY A 142 -16.22 4.94 16.17
CA GLY A 142 -17.28 5.91 16.42
C GLY A 142 -17.75 6.65 15.17
N PRO A 143 -18.55 7.72 15.34
CA PRO A 143 -18.99 8.59 14.24
C PRO A 143 -17.80 9.25 13.55
N LEU A 144 -17.78 9.29 12.20
CA LEU A 144 -16.63 9.75 11.43
C LEU A 144 -16.28 11.24 11.60
N PHE A 145 -17.23 12.05 12.05
CA PHE A 145 -17.04 13.49 12.31
C PHE A 145 -16.84 13.82 13.80
N ASP A 146 -16.70 12.81 14.66
CA ASP A 146 -16.34 12.99 16.06
C ASP A 146 -14.81 12.97 16.18
N GLU A 147 -14.23 14.03 16.73
CA GLU A 147 -12.77 14.16 16.95
C GLU A 147 -12.20 13.05 17.87
N ALA A 148 -13.02 12.46 18.71
CA ALA A 148 -12.62 11.34 19.55
C ALA A 148 -12.50 10.01 18.79
N THR A 149 -13.09 9.93 17.59
CA THR A 149 -13.05 8.73 16.75
C THR A 149 -11.71 8.63 16.02
N ASN A 150 -11.04 7.49 16.14
CA ASN A 150 -9.80 7.21 15.41
C ASN A 150 -9.85 5.89 14.62
N PHE A 151 -11.02 5.23 14.56
CA PHE A 151 -11.19 3.96 13.87
C PHE A 151 -12.56 3.92 13.20
N GLY A 152 -12.58 3.73 11.88
CA GLY A 152 -13.78 3.71 11.04
C GLY A 152 -14.20 2.30 10.61
N PRO A 153 -15.29 2.18 9.81
CA PRO A 153 -15.68 0.93 9.17
C PRO A 153 -14.81 0.61 7.94
N LEU A 154 -14.93 -0.60 7.43
CA LEU A 154 -14.42 -0.98 6.13
C LEU A 154 -15.30 -0.39 5.00
N SER A 155 -14.76 -0.37 3.78
CA SER A 155 -15.38 0.31 2.63
C SER A 155 -16.65 -0.37 2.10
N SER A 156 -16.85 -1.68 2.34
CA SER A 156 -17.98 -2.42 1.79
C SER A 156 -18.24 -3.75 2.53
N ALA A 157 -19.44 -4.32 2.33
CA ALA A 157 -19.81 -5.63 2.87
C ALA A 157 -18.90 -6.75 2.35
N ILE A 158 -18.59 -6.74 1.06
CA ILE A 158 -17.71 -7.74 0.42
C ILE A 158 -16.31 -7.68 1.05
N HIS A 159 -15.83 -6.47 1.34
CA HIS A 159 -14.53 -6.30 1.97
C HIS A 159 -14.53 -6.72 3.44
N GLN A 160 -15.62 -6.43 4.16
CA GLN A 160 -15.80 -6.91 5.54
C GLN A 160 -15.79 -8.45 5.59
N GLU A 161 -16.49 -9.10 4.68
CA GLU A 161 -16.51 -10.56 4.58
C GLU A 161 -15.11 -11.11 4.32
N LYS A 162 -14.39 -10.56 3.34
CA LYS A 162 -13.00 -10.94 3.03
C LYS A 162 -12.11 -10.86 4.27
N VAL A 163 -12.11 -9.73 4.98
CA VAL A 163 -11.28 -9.54 6.18
C VAL A 163 -11.67 -10.52 7.29
N THR A 164 -12.98 -10.72 7.51
CA THR A 164 -13.51 -11.67 8.49
C THR A 164 -13.07 -13.11 8.18
N GLU A 165 -13.08 -13.50 6.90
CA GLU A 165 -12.61 -14.83 6.47
C GLU A 165 -11.10 -15.02 6.73
N TYR A 166 -10.27 -14.00 6.53
CA TYR A 166 -8.85 -14.07 6.89
C TYR A 166 -8.66 -14.22 8.40
N ILE A 167 -9.42 -13.49 9.21
CA ILE A 167 -9.35 -13.62 10.68
C ILE A 167 -9.76 -15.05 11.10
N ARG A 168 -10.86 -15.58 10.54
CA ARG A 168 -11.31 -16.93 10.79
C ARG A 168 -10.26 -17.97 10.38
N HIS A 169 -9.69 -17.82 9.18
CA HIS A 169 -8.62 -18.69 8.69
C HIS A 169 -7.39 -18.67 9.61
N GLY A 170 -7.01 -17.48 10.09
CA GLY A 170 -5.92 -17.33 11.05
C GLY A 170 -6.15 -18.12 12.34
N ILE A 171 -7.38 -18.08 12.86
CA ILE A 171 -7.76 -18.79 14.09
C ILE A 171 -7.88 -20.30 13.82
N GLU A 172 -8.65 -20.69 12.81
CA GLU A 172 -9.10 -22.08 12.64
C GLU A 172 -8.14 -22.93 11.84
N THR A 173 -7.47 -22.38 10.81
CA THR A 173 -6.62 -23.11 9.87
C THR A 173 -5.14 -22.91 10.16
N ASP A 174 -4.69 -21.65 10.19
CA ASP A 174 -3.30 -21.32 10.47
C ASP A 174 -2.92 -21.61 11.93
N LYS A 175 -3.93 -21.72 12.83
CA LYS A 175 -3.72 -21.91 14.27
C LYS A 175 -2.78 -20.84 14.86
N ALA A 176 -2.87 -19.61 14.34
CA ALA A 176 -2.16 -18.47 14.89
C ALA A 176 -2.72 -18.11 16.27
N LYS A 177 -1.86 -17.76 17.20
CA LYS A 177 -2.30 -17.34 18.53
C LYS A 177 -2.94 -15.96 18.45
N LEU A 178 -4.24 -15.89 18.73
CA LEU A 178 -4.96 -14.61 18.84
C LEU A 178 -4.52 -13.91 20.14
N LEU A 179 -3.95 -12.71 20.00
CA LEU A 179 -3.55 -11.87 21.13
C LEU A 179 -4.64 -10.86 21.49
N TYR A 180 -5.32 -10.27 20.47
CA TYR A 180 -6.37 -9.29 20.65
C TYR A 180 -7.39 -9.35 19.51
N GLY A 181 -8.64 -8.92 19.77
CA GLY A 181 -9.69 -8.76 18.77
C GLY A 181 -10.34 -10.07 18.34
N GLY A 182 -10.14 -10.46 17.10
CA GLY A 182 -10.77 -11.65 16.49
C GLY A 182 -12.11 -11.35 15.82
N LEU A 183 -12.95 -12.38 15.71
CA LEU A 183 -14.25 -12.30 15.04
C LEU A 183 -15.22 -11.36 15.74
N GLY A 184 -16.14 -10.76 14.96
CA GLY A 184 -17.20 -9.88 15.43
C GLY A 184 -16.90 -8.39 15.22
N LYS A 185 -17.82 -7.56 15.68
CA LYS A 185 -17.74 -6.09 15.59
C LYS A 185 -17.18 -5.51 16.89
N PRO A 186 -16.56 -4.32 16.87
CA PRO A 186 -16.25 -3.58 18.09
C PRO A 186 -17.53 -3.15 18.80
N SER A 187 -17.44 -2.68 20.06
CA SER A 187 -18.55 -2.03 20.72
C SER A 187 -18.85 -0.71 20.05
N LEU A 188 -20.11 -0.48 19.67
CA LEU A 188 -20.54 0.65 18.86
C LEU A 188 -21.84 1.25 19.42
N PRO A 189 -22.08 2.56 19.20
CA PRO A 189 -23.42 3.15 19.29
C PRO A 189 -24.41 2.42 18.36
N LYS A 190 -25.67 2.32 18.78
CA LYS A 190 -26.70 1.54 18.07
C LYS A 190 -26.91 1.97 16.61
N ASP A 191 -26.82 3.25 16.33
CA ASP A 191 -26.96 3.85 15.00
C ASP A 191 -25.80 3.50 14.05
N LEU A 192 -24.66 3.05 14.57
CA LEU A 192 -23.50 2.65 13.78
C LEU A 192 -23.38 1.12 13.56
N GLU A 193 -24.20 0.31 14.22
CA GLU A 193 -24.10 -1.16 14.17
C GLU A 193 -24.24 -1.76 12.77
N ASN A 194 -24.93 -1.06 11.86
CA ASN A 194 -25.14 -1.52 10.49
C ASN A 194 -23.96 -1.25 9.56
N GLY A 195 -22.90 -0.57 10.02
CA GLY A 195 -21.67 -0.37 9.25
C GLY A 195 -20.85 -1.65 9.10
N TYR A 196 -19.88 -1.62 8.20
CA TYR A 196 -18.98 -2.74 7.87
C TYR A 196 -17.80 -2.84 8.84
N TRP A 197 -18.09 -3.02 10.10
CA TRP A 197 -17.11 -3.00 11.19
C TRP A 197 -16.40 -4.33 11.37
N VAL A 198 -15.09 -4.27 11.61
CA VAL A 198 -14.24 -5.39 12.02
C VAL A 198 -13.39 -4.92 13.19
N ARG A 199 -13.16 -5.77 14.18
CA ARG A 199 -12.28 -5.45 15.32
C ARG A 199 -10.81 -5.32 14.87
N PRO A 200 -10.05 -4.37 15.42
CA PRO A 200 -8.59 -4.47 15.38
C PRO A 200 -8.17 -5.85 15.88
N THR A 201 -7.38 -6.56 15.10
CA THR A 201 -7.03 -7.95 15.40
C THR A 201 -5.52 -8.12 15.36
N VAL A 202 -4.98 -8.75 16.41
CA VAL A 202 -3.55 -9.03 16.54
C VAL A 202 -3.34 -10.53 16.70
N PHE A 203 -2.57 -11.09 15.79
CA PHE A 203 -2.04 -12.45 15.91
C PHE A 203 -0.58 -12.41 16.33
N THR A 204 -0.21 -13.26 17.28
CA THR A 204 1.17 -13.45 17.75
C THR A 204 1.67 -14.86 17.49
N ASP A 205 2.96 -15.10 17.69
CA ASP A 205 3.63 -16.37 17.36
C ASP A 205 3.37 -16.83 15.90
N CYS A 206 3.24 -15.86 14.99
CA CYS A 206 2.98 -16.14 13.59
C CYS A 206 4.20 -16.80 12.91
N ARG A 207 3.92 -17.66 11.94
CA ARG A 207 4.93 -18.35 11.12
C ARG A 207 4.83 -17.91 9.67
N ASP A 208 5.94 -17.90 8.95
CA ASP A 208 6.03 -17.40 7.57
C ASP A 208 5.14 -18.16 6.58
N ASN A 209 4.76 -19.40 6.88
CA ASN A 209 3.89 -20.21 6.02
C ASN A 209 2.40 -19.96 6.20
N MET A 210 1.98 -19.20 7.22
CA MET A 210 0.58 -18.87 7.47
C MET A 210 -0.01 -17.98 6.38
N LYS A 211 -1.26 -18.22 6.01
CA LYS A 211 -1.97 -17.43 5.00
C LYS A 211 -2.10 -15.96 5.40
N ILE A 212 -2.38 -15.69 6.67
CA ILE A 212 -2.46 -14.32 7.21
C ILE A 212 -1.14 -13.57 7.16
N VAL A 213 0.00 -14.26 7.03
CA VAL A 213 1.34 -13.68 6.89
C VAL A 213 1.73 -13.47 5.43
N LYS A 214 1.23 -14.30 4.52
CA LYS A 214 1.56 -14.25 3.09
C LYS A 214 0.68 -13.30 2.29
N ASP A 215 -0.63 -13.36 2.53
CA ASP A 215 -1.61 -12.67 1.71
C ASP A 215 -1.91 -11.26 2.24
N GLU A 216 -2.20 -10.35 1.32
CA GLU A 216 -2.69 -9.01 1.65
C GLU A 216 -4.15 -9.08 2.09
N ILE A 217 -4.39 -8.81 3.37
CA ILE A 217 -5.74 -8.81 3.97
C ILE A 217 -6.47 -7.50 3.64
N PHE A 218 -5.75 -6.37 3.66
CA PHE A 218 -6.26 -5.01 3.46
C PHE A 218 -7.29 -4.61 4.53
N GLY A 219 -7.00 -4.93 5.78
CA GLY A 219 -7.86 -4.71 6.94
C GLY A 219 -7.04 -4.63 8.22
N PRO A 220 -7.68 -4.38 9.37
CA PRO A 220 -6.99 -4.09 10.62
C PRO A 220 -6.48 -5.39 11.30
N VAL A 221 -5.55 -6.08 10.64
CA VAL A 221 -5.01 -7.38 11.08
C VAL A 221 -3.49 -7.34 11.11
N MET A 222 -2.92 -7.37 12.31
CA MET A 222 -1.48 -7.40 12.56
C MET A 222 -1.01 -8.84 12.77
N SER A 223 0.11 -9.20 12.15
CA SER A 223 0.80 -10.48 12.36
C SER A 223 2.17 -10.24 12.97
N ILE A 224 2.38 -10.70 14.21
CA ILE A 224 3.66 -10.59 14.93
C ILE A 224 4.49 -11.86 14.71
N LEU A 225 5.72 -11.66 14.21
CA LEU A 225 6.70 -12.69 13.94
C LEU A 225 7.94 -12.45 14.81
N TYR A 226 8.33 -13.43 15.59
CA TYR A 226 9.54 -13.31 16.40
C TYR A 226 10.76 -13.79 15.62
N TYR A 227 11.89 -13.15 15.88
CA TYR A 227 13.18 -13.48 15.28
C TYR A 227 14.29 -13.49 16.34
N ASP A 228 15.37 -14.18 16.07
CA ASP A 228 16.50 -14.30 16.98
C ASP A 228 17.72 -13.46 16.51
N THR A 229 17.92 -13.31 15.19
CA THR A 229 18.99 -12.47 14.63
C THR A 229 18.44 -11.49 13.59
N VAL A 230 19.10 -10.34 13.43
CA VAL A 230 18.69 -9.30 12.47
C VAL A 230 18.74 -9.84 11.03
N GLU A 231 19.74 -10.65 10.72
CA GLU A 231 19.91 -11.30 9.41
C GLU A 231 18.74 -12.25 9.10
N GLU A 232 18.26 -12.97 10.11
CA GLU A 232 17.04 -13.77 9.99
C GLU A 232 15.83 -12.90 9.65
N ALA A 233 15.64 -11.81 10.40
CA ALA A 233 14.52 -10.89 10.16
C ALA A 233 14.54 -10.32 8.72
N VAL A 234 15.68 -9.84 8.25
CA VAL A 234 15.85 -9.30 6.89
C VAL A 234 15.57 -10.36 5.82
N ARG A 235 16.11 -11.57 5.99
CA ARG A 235 15.87 -12.67 5.05
C ARG A 235 14.39 -13.01 4.97
N ARG A 236 13.71 -13.15 6.11
CA ARG A 236 12.27 -13.44 6.19
C ARG A 236 11.42 -12.28 5.70
N ALA A 237 11.82 -11.04 5.98
CA ALA A 237 11.18 -9.84 5.47
C ALA A 237 11.12 -9.83 3.94
N ASN A 238 12.21 -10.22 3.27
CA ASN A 238 12.31 -10.29 1.82
C ASN A 238 11.62 -11.50 1.18
N ASN A 239 11.26 -12.51 1.98
CA ASN A 239 10.61 -13.73 1.48
C ASN A 239 9.11 -13.51 1.22
N THR A 240 8.83 -12.70 0.23
CA THR A 240 7.49 -12.39 -0.29
C THR A 240 7.58 -12.05 -1.76
N GLU A 241 6.52 -12.31 -2.50
CA GLU A 241 6.39 -11.89 -3.90
C GLU A 241 6.08 -10.39 -4.08
N LEU A 242 5.83 -9.69 -2.98
CA LEU A 242 5.47 -8.28 -2.92
C LEU A 242 6.66 -7.45 -2.44
N GLY A 243 6.70 -6.17 -2.83
CA GLY A 243 7.80 -5.27 -2.47
C GLY A 243 7.37 -3.80 -2.53
N LEU A 244 6.27 -3.45 -1.85
CA LEU A 244 5.78 -2.07 -1.86
C LEU A 244 6.52 -1.21 -0.83
N ALA A 245 6.41 -1.55 0.45
CA ALA A 245 7.02 -0.79 1.52
C ALA A 245 7.75 -1.68 2.54
N ALA A 246 8.61 -1.06 3.35
CA ALA A 246 9.28 -1.67 4.48
C ALA A 246 9.70 -0.59 5.51
N GLY A 247 9.92 -0.98 6.76
CA GLY A 247 10.41 -0.05 7.76
C GLY A 247 11.24 -0.72 8.84
N VAL A 248 12.07 0.09 9.49
CA VAL A 248 12.92 -0.35 10.59
C VAL A 248 12.87 0.64 11.76
N PHE A 249 12.82 0.13 12.97
CA PHE A 249 12.89 0.90 14.22
C PHE A 249 14.17 0.53 14.97
N THR A 250 15.03 1.51 15.24
CA THR A 250 16.33 1.37 15.91
C THR A 250 16.87 2.73 16.35
N LYS A 251 17.75 2.77 17.35
CA LYS A 251 18.52 3.96 17.72
C LYS A 251 19.79 4.15 16.88
N ASP A 252 20.30 3.07 16.25
CA ASP A 252 21.48 3.13 15.39
C ASP A 252 21.10 3.45 13.94
N ILE A 253 21.24 4.71 13.56
CA ILE A 253 20.92 5.19 12.21
C ILE A 253 21.78 4.50 11.12
N ASN A 254 23.03 4.15 11.43
CA ASN A 254 23.90 3.45 10.49
C ASN A 254 23.40 2.03 10.25
N GLN A 255 22.97 1.33 11.30
CA GLN A 255 22.35 0.02 11.18
C GLN A 255 21.02 0.11 10.41
N ALA A 256 20.20 1.13 10.68
CA ALA A 256 18.97 1.37 9.94
C ALA A 256 19.20 1.43 8.44
N HIS A 257 20.15 2.28 8.00
CA HIS A 257 20.47 2.41 6.57
C HIS A 257 21.03 1.11 5.95
N ARG A 258 21.84 0.35 6.68
CA ARG A 258 22.34 -0.95 6.22
C ARG A 258 21.19 -1.95 6.01
N ILE A 259 20.21 -1.96 6.91
CA ILE A 259 19.05 -2.85 6.80
C ILE A 259 18.13 -2.41 5.66
N ILE A 260 17.79 -1.13 5.60
CA ILE A 260 16.97 -0.57 4.52
C ILE A 260 17.56 -0.90 3.15
N GLY A 261 18.88 -0.76 2.98
CA GLY A 261 19.57 -1.12 1.74
C GLY A 261 19.46 -2.60 1.34
N GLN A 262 19.10 -3.49 2.27
CA GLN A 262 18.90 -4.92 2.01
C GLN A 262 17.42 -5.29 1.80
N LEU A 263 16.47 -4.41 2.19
CA LEU A 263 15.04 -4.68 2.04
C LEU A 263 14.57 -4.44 0.60
N GLN A 264 13.84 -5.41 0.07
CA GLN A 264 13.36 -5.40 -1.31
C GLN A 264 11.98 -4.72 -1.41
N ALA A 265 11.97 -3.42 -1.15
CA ALA A 265 10.79 -2.57 -1.21
C ALA A 265 11.16 -1.18 -1.72
N CYS A 266 10.24 -0.50 -2.42
CA CYS A 266 10.47 0.82 -2.96
C CYS A 266 10.37 1.92 -1.90
N ILE A 267 9.34 1.85 -1.05
CA ILE A 267 9.07 2.85 -0.02
C ILE A 267 9.65 2.34 1.29
N THR A 268 10.53 3.12 1.92
CA THR A 268 11.16 2.68 3.17
C THR A 268 11.17 3.77 4.23
N TRP A 269 11.00 3.37 5.48
CA TRP A 269 10.98 4.27 6.63
C TRP A 269 11.94 3.83 7.74
N ILE A 270 12.46 4.81 8.44
CA ILE A 270 13.27 4.63 9.65
C ILE A 270 12.59 5.38 10.79
N ASN A 271 12.24 4.67 11.87
CA ASN A 271 11.61 5.20 13.08
C ASN A 271 10.28 5.97 12.88
N THR A 272 9.62 5.75 11.75
CA THR A 272 8.29 6.25 11.43
C THR A 272 7.55 5.27 10.52
N TRP A 273 6.27 5.51 10.25
CA TRP A 273 5.48 4.74 9.29
C TRP A 273 4.42 5.59 8.61
N GLY A 274 4.29 5.44 7.28
CA GLY A 274 3.18 6.01 6.52
C GLY A 274 3.41 7.41 5.97
N GLU A 275 4.48 8.09 6.36
CA GLU A 275 4.82 9.41 5.85
C GLU A 275 5.23 9.32 4.38
N SER A 276 4.55 10.08 3.51
CA SER A 276 4.82 10.08 2.08
C SER A 276 4.62 11.50 1.51
N PRO A 277 5.61 12.40 1.67
CA PRO A 277 5.54 13.74 1.07
C PRO A 277 5.48 13.63 -0.46
N ALA A 278 4.85 14.62 -1.10
CA ALA A 278 4.60 14.60 -2.55
C ALA A 278 5.88 14.51 -3.40
N GLU A 279 7.00 14.96 -2.87
CA GLU A 279 8.33 14.91 -3.50
C GLU A 279 8.96 13.51 -3.45
N MET A 280 8.50 12.66 -2.55
CA MET A 280 8.98 11.29 -2.42
C MET A 280 8.42 10.42 -3.53
N ALA A 281 9.27 9.95 -4.41
CA ALA A 281 8.88 9.00 -5.44
C ALA A 281 8.44 7.67 -4.80
N VAL A 282 7.29 7.18 -5.21
CA VAL A 282 6.70 5.92 -4.73
C VAL A 282 6.49 4.96 -5.90
N GLY A 283 6.54 3.67 -5.62
CA GLY A 283 6.33 2.62 -6.61
C GLY A 283 6.40 1.23 -5.99
N GLY A 284 6.07 0.22 -6.77
CA GLY A 284 6.13 -1.17 -6.35
C GLY A 284 7.33 -1.91 -6.94
N TRP A 285 8.03 -2.70 -6.12
CA TRP A 285 8.94 -3.72 -6.58
C TRP A 285 8.22 -5.07 -6.69
N LYS A 286 8.81 -6.03 -7.37
CA LYS A 286 8.23 -7.37 -7.56
C LYS A 286 6.79 -7.28 -8.10
N LYS A 287 5.83 -8.02 -7.52
CA LYS A 287 4.42 -7.95 -7.92
C LYS A 287 3.63 -6.77 -7.34
N SER A 288 4.28 -5.90 -6.54
CA SER A 288 3.63 -4.70 -6.00
C SER A 288 3.50 -3.57 -7.01
N GLY A 289 4.19 -3.63 -8.16
CA GLY A 289 3.93 -2.63 -9.18
C GLY A 289 4.96 -2.52 -10.28
N LEU A 290 4.69 -1.58 -11.19
CA LEU A 290 5.53 -1.18 -12.30
C LEU A 290 5.46 0.34 -12.46
N GLY A 291 6.58 0.98 -12.68
CA GLY A 291 6.64 2.44 -12.81
C GLY A 291 6.74 3.14 -11.46
N VAL A 292 6.53 4.44 -11.48
CA VAL A 292 6.71 5.33 -10.33
C VAL A 292 5.65 6.40 -10.35
N GLU A 293 5.13 6.75 -9.18
CA GLU A 293 4.27 7.91 -8.95
C GLU A 293 4.98 8.89 -7.99
N ASN A 294 4.45 10.07 -7.84
CA ASN A 294 4.99 11.17 -7.05
C ASN A 294 6.41 11.65 -7.46
N GLY A 295 6.79 12.78 -6.93
CA GLY A 295 8.06 13.43 -7.23
C GLY A 295 8.24 13.71 -8.73
N ARG A 296 9.45 14.09 -9.11
CA ARG A 296 9.80 14.37 -10.50
C ARG A 296 9.60 13.17 -11.44
N LYS A 297 9.95 11.97 -10.97
CA LYS A 297 9.81 10.73 -11.77
C LYS A 297 8.36 10.40 -12.09
N GLY A 298 7.42 10.71 -11.20
CA GLY A 298 5.99 10.57 -11.45
C GLY A 298 5.52 11.45 -12.61
N ILE A 299 6.01 12.70 -12.71
CA ILE A 299 5.73 13.59 -13.84
C ILE A 299 6.36 13.05 -15.12
N GLU A 300 7.63 12.64 -15.07
CA GLU A 300 8.36 12.09 -16.23
C GLU A 300 7.65 10.86 -16.82
N ALA A 301 6.96 10.08 -16.00
CA ALA A 301 6.18 8.92 -16.46
C ALA A 301 5.00 9.28 -17.38
N TRP A 302 4.60 10.57 -17.46
CA TRP A 302 3.56 11.08 -18.34
C TRP A 302 4.09 11.80 -19.57
N LEU A 303 5.42 11.86 -19.75
CA LEU A 303 6.10 12.55 -20.84
C LEU A 303 6.76 11.53 -21.78
N GLN A 304 6.92 11.96 -23.04
CA GLN A 304 7.69 11.21 -24.03
C GLN A 304 8.88 12.03 -24.47
N ASN A 305 10.05 11.36 -24.59
CA ASN A 305 11.24 12.01 -25.11
C ASN A 305 11.16 12.14 -26.62
N LYS A 306 11.55 13.31 -27.13
CA LYS A 306 11.74 13.56 -28.53
C LYS A 306 13.11 14.19 -28.75
N SER A 307 13.95 13.53 -29.55
CA SER A 307 15.28 14.04 -29.88
C SER A 307 15.27 14.61 -31.31
N THR A 308 15.88 15.77 -31.49
CA THR A 308 16.02 16.41 -32.77
C THR A 308 17.48 16.80 -32.95
N LEU A 309 18.12 16.33 -34.04
CA LEU A 309 19.44 16.76 -34.47
C LEU A 309 19.25 17.72 -35.65
N VAL A 310 19.83 18.90 -35.56
CA VAL A 310 19.86 19.86 -36.66
C VAL A 310 21.31 20.01 -37.15
N ASP A 311 21.53 19.69 -38.39
CA ASP A 311 22.83 19.96 -39.08
C ASP A 311 22.75 21.32 -39.78
N MET A 312 23.65 22.22 -39.40
CA MET A 312 23.77 23.58 -39.96
C MET A 312 24.88 23.68 -41.01
N SER A 313 25.54 22.58 -41.38
CA SER A 313 26.64 22.57 -42.38
C SER A 313 26.14 22.80 -43.81
N GLY A 314 24.84 22.59 -44.07
CA GLY A 314 24.24 22.69 -45.42
C GLY A 314 24.53 21.47 -46.29
N THR A 315 25.23 20.47 -45.79
CA THR A 315 25.56 19.23 -46.53
C THR A 315 25.33 17.99 -45.70
N VAL A 316 24.58 17.03 -46.23
CA VAL A 316 24.41 15.73 -45.55
C VAL A 316 25.62 14.83 -45.87
N PRO A 317 26.39 14.39 -44.85
CA PRO A 317 27.41 13.40 -45.03
C PRO A 317 26.83 12.10 -45.62
N THR A 318 27.42 11.61 -46.71
CA THR A 318 26.95 10.38 -47.34
C THR A 318 28.09 9.46 -47.73
N VAL A 319 27.92 8.17 -47.51
CA VAL A 319 28.84 7.13 -48.01
C VAL A 319 28.67 6.86 -49.53
N PHE A 320 27.64 7.43 -50.14
CA PHE A 320 27.32 7.25 -51.55
C PHE A 320 27.86 8.41 -52.44
N ALA A 321 28.54 9.41 -51.87
CA ALA A 321 29.22 10.43 -52.65
C ALA A 321 30.34 9.76 -53.49
N LYS A 322 30.39 10.06 -54.80
CA LYS A 322 31.54 9.67 -55.61
C LYS A 322 32.78 10.39 -55.06
N LEU A 323 33.85 9.65 -54.77
CA LEU A 323 35.16 10.19 -54.46
C LEU A 323 35.69 10.98 -55.63
#